data_d9bfd8d00b223568ec2af47c1e127429
#
_entry.id   d9bfd8d00b223568ec2af47c1e127429
#
_cell.length_a   1.000
_cell.length_b   1.000
_cell.length_c   1.000
_cell.angle_alpha   90.00
_cell.angle_beta   90.00
_cell.angle_gamma   90.00
#
_symmetry.space_group_name_H-M   'P 1'
#
loop_
_entity.id
_entity.type
_entity.pdbx_description
1 polymer ?
#
loop_
_entity_poly.entity_id
_entity_poly.type
_entity_poly.pdbx_seq_one_letter_code
_entity_poly.pdbx_strand_id
1 'polypeptide(L)'
;GTFHADALEQIPNVQASTYPEFSDLLTALKSGAIDGYVAEEPTAFSVCASNDELTYLPFKNNDTGFTATAADVGIAIGLKKGNTLRDQINTVLAEITDEQRSELMEQIVTLASGGTVTEFAVHCDAPATTTGTLKIGMECAYEPYNWTDTEGTSLGAVSISSEGQSGLYANGYDVQIAQYVANRLGLKLE
;
A
#
# COMPACT_ATOMS: atom_id res chain seq x y z
N GLY A 1 3.51 9.20 -16.60
CA GLY A 1 3.63 7.75 -16.57
C GLY A 1 3.93 7.24 -15.19
N THR A 2 3.65 6.01 -14.98
CA THR A 2 4.03 5.27 -13.78
C THR A 2 5.17 4.32 -14.11
N PHE A 3 5.93 3.90 -13.12
CA PHE A 3 6.94 2.85 -13.27
C PHE A 3 6.38 1.59 -13.97
N HIS A 4 5.14 1.20 -13.70
CA HIS A 4 4.50 0.05 -14.35
C HIS A 4 4.30 0.25 -15.85
N ALA A 5 3.95 1.46 -16.29
CA ALA A 5 3.84 1.78 -17.71
C ALA A 5 5.21 1.72 -18.41
N ASP A 6 6.25 2.22 -17.74
CA ASP A 6 7.63 2.16 -18.27
C ASP A 6 8.15 0.72 -18.32
N ALA A 7 7.75 -0.15 -17.38
CA ALA A 7 8.11 -1.56 -17.39
C ALA A 7 7.54 -2.32 -18.60
N LEU A 8 6.41 -1.89 -19.17
CA LEU A 8 5.84 -2.49 -20.39
C LEU A 8 6.77 -2.36 -21.60
N GLU A 9 7.59 -1.31 -21.67
CA GLU A 9 8.58 -1.13 -22.75
C GLU A 9 9.63 -2.24 -22.80
N GLN A 10 9.81 -2.97 -21.68
CA GLN A 10 10.74 -4.10 -21.61
C GLN A 10 10.15 -5.40 -22.15
N ILE A 11 8.86 -5.43 -22.50
CA ILE A 11 8.17 -6.60 -23.07
C ILE A 11 8.18 -6.50 -24.60
N PRO A 12 8.83 -7.40 -25.33
CA PRO A 12 8.85 -7.36 -26.79
C PRO A 12 7.45 -7.43 -27.41
N ASN A 13 7.18 -6.55 -28.37
CA ASN A 13 5.94 -6.50 -29.15
C ASN A 13 4.66 -6.24 -28.34
N VAL A 14 4.77 -5.71 -27.11
CA VAL A 14 3.63 -5.33 -26.32
C VAL A 14 2.84 -4.18 -26.97
N GLN A 15 1.52 -4.22 -26.89
CA GLN A 15 0.65 -3.10 -27.23
C GLN A 15 0.21 -2.43 -25.92
N ALA A 16 1.00 -1.44 -25.47
CA ALA A 16 0.78 -0.78 -24.20
C ALA A 16 -0.46 0.14 -24.23
N SER A 17 -1.27 0.06 -23.19
CA SER A 17 -2.39 0.96 -22.91
C SER A 17 -2.30 1.44 -21.47
N THR A 18 -2.76 2.65 -21.19
CA THR A 18 -2.82 3.22 -19.84
C THR A 18 -4.26 3.49 -19.44
N TYR A 19 -4.57 3.30 -18.17
CA TYR A 19 -5.89 3.52 -17.60
C TYR A 19 -5.79 4.53 -16.46
N PRO A 20 -6.84 5.34 -16.22
CA PRO A 20 -6.82 6.36 -15.17
C PRO A 20 -6.72 5.77 -13.77
N GLU A 21 -7.48 4.69 -13.51
CA GLU A 21 -7.62 4.06 -12.20
C GLU A 21 -7.23 2.58 -12.24
N PHE A 22 -6.77 2.04 -11.11
CA PHE A 22 -6.42 0.63 -11.00
C PHE A 22 -7.63 -0.30 -11.23
N SER A 23 -8.81 0.09 -10.74
CA SER A 23 -10.07 -0.64 -10.95
C SER A 23 -10.45 -0.77 -12.44
N ASP A 24 -10.06 0.20 -13.27
CA ASP A 24 -10.28 0.14 -14.71
C ASP A 24 -9.44 -0.92 -15.39
N LEU A 25 -8.17 -1.11 -14.92
CA LEU A 25 -7.28 -2.19 -15.39
C LEU A 25 -7.89 -3.56 -15.11
N LEU A 26 -8.39 -3.78 -13.89
CA LEU A 26 -9.02 -5.05 -13.51
C LEU A 26 -10.29 -5.31 -14.34
N THR A 27 -11.11 -4.29 -14.55
CA THR A 27 -12.30 -4.39 -15.39
C THR A 27 -11.95 -4.71 -16.84
N ALA A 28 -10.92 -4.04 -17.39
CA ALA A 28 -10.46 -4.29 -18.75
C ALA A 28 -9.89 -5.71 -18.93
N LEU A 29 -9.15 -6.23 -17.97
CA LEU A 29 -8.65 -7.60 -17.97
C LEU A 29 -9.80 -8.62 -17.93
N LYS A 30 -10.75 -8.46 -17.01
CA LYS A 30 -11.91 -9.37 -16.86
C LYS A 30 -12.83 -9.37 -18.08
N SER A 31 -12.96 -8.24 -18.77
CA SER A 31 -13.73 -8.13 -20.01
C SER A 31 -12.99 -8.62 -21.27
N GLY A 32 -11.68 -8.93 -21.17
CA GLY A 32 -10.86 -9.30 -22.31
C GLY A 32 -10.45 -8.14 -23.21
N ALA A 33 -10.58 -6.89 -22.73
CA ALA A 33 -10.11 -5.72 -23.45
C ALA A 33 -8.58 -5.58 -23.45
N ILE A 34 -7.93 -6.19 -22.43
CA ILE A 34 -6.49 -6.37 -22.34
C ILE A 34 -6.19 -7.82 -21.97
N ASP A 35 -4.99 -8.30 -22.31
CA ASP A 35 -4.53 -9.66 -22.03
C ASP A 35 -3.87 -9.79 -20.64
N GLY A 36 -3.39 -8.68 -20.09
CA GLY A 36 -2.71 -8.61 -18.80
C GLY A 36 -2.37 -7.18 -18.41
N TYR A 37 -1.95 -6.97 -17.18
CA TYR A 37 -1.38 -5.70 -16.73
C TYR A 37 -0.21 -5.93 -15.78
N VAL A 38 0.63 -4.93 -15.62
CA VAL A 38 1.78 -4.95 -14.71
C VAL A 38 1.41 -4.21 -13.42
N ALA A 39 1.68 -4.84 -12.29
CA ALA A 39 1.47 -4.29 -10.95
C ALA A 39 2.60 -4.74 -10.02
N GLU A 40 2.65 -4.20 -8.82
CA GLU A 40 3.47 -4.74 -7.74
C GLU A 40 2.96 -6.13 -7.32
N GLU A 41 3.88 -7.01 -6.92
CA GLU A 41 3.55 -8.38 -6.55
C GLU A 41 2.50 -8.47 -5.42
N PRO A 42 2.53 -7.67 -4.33
CA PRO A 42 1.49 -7.69 -3.31
C PRO A 42 0.09 -7.36 -3.86
N THR A 43 -0.01 -6.41 -4.77
CA THR A 43 -1.28 -6.05 -5.43
C THR A 43 -1.76 -7.19 -6.32
N ALA A 44 -0.88 -7.80 -7.13
CA ALA A 44 -1.22 -8.94 -7.96
C ALA A 44 -1.69 -10.13 -7.12
N PHE A 45 -1.03 -10.41 -6.00
CA PHE A 45 -1.43 -11.47 -5.07
C PHE A 45 -2.81 -11.21 -4.47
N SER A 46 -3.08 -10.00 -3.96
CA SER A 46 -4.37 -9.62 -3.38
C SER A 46 -5.52 -9.75 -4.39
N VAL A 47 -5.30 -9.26 -5.62
CA VAL A 47 -6.29 -9.38 -6.71
C VAL A 47 -6.58 -10.85 -7.04
N CYS A 48 -5.56 -11.69 -7.18
CA CYS A 48 -5.75 -13.12 -7.46
C CYS A 48 -6.40 -13.88 -6.29
N ALA A 49 -6.13 -13.50 -5.05
CA ALA A 49 -6.77 -14.09 -3.88
C ALA A 49 -8.29 -13.81 -3.84
N SER A 50 -8.73 -12.71 -4.44
CA SER A 50 -10.13 -12.29 -4.51
C SER A 50 -10.82 -12.64 -5.85
N ASN A 51 -10.09 -13.21 -6.82
CA ASN A 51 -10.59 -13.51 -8.17
C ASN A 51 -9.98 -14.81 -8.69
N ASP A 52 -10.66 -15.93 -8.45
CA ASP A 52 -10.21 -17.29 -8.79
C ASP A 52 -9.91 -17.50 -10.29
N GLU A 53 -10.48 -16.68 -11.16
CA GLU A 53 -10.25 -16.70 -12.60
C GLU A 53 -8.95 -16.02 -13.04
N LEU A 54 -8.27 -15.33 -12.14
CA LEU A 54 -7.02 -14.62 -12.43
C LEU A 54 -5.82 -15.34 -11.84
N THR A 55 -4.67 -15.14 -12.45
CA THR A 55 -3.38 -15.61 -11.95
C THR A 55 -2.32 -14.55 -12.22
N TYR A 56 -1.21 -14.59 -11.50
CA TYR A 56 -0.09 -13.70 -11.74
C TYR A 56 1.21 -14.47 -11.99
N LEU A 57 2.13 -13.83 -12.69
CA LEU A 57 3.47 -14.33 -12.95
C LEU A 57 4.48 -13.40 -12.27
N PRO A 58 5.17 -13.84 -11.21
CA PRO A 58 6.19 -13.02 -10.57
C PRO A 58 7.42 -12.89 -11.47
N PHE A 59 7.87 -11.67 -11.68
CA PHE A 59 9.11 -11.36 -12.39
C PHE A 59 10.18 -10.92 -11.41
N LYS A 60 11.38 -11.44 -11.56
CA LYS A 60 12.54 -10.99 -10.78
C LYS A 60 13.04 -9.65 -11.30
N ASN A 61 13.59 -8.84 -10.40
CA ASN A 61 14.28 -7.61 -10.78
C ASN A 61 15.71 -7.94 -11.26
N ASN A 62 15.83 -8.41 -12.49
CA ASN A 62 17.08 -8.72 -13.17
C ASN A 62 16.83 -8.82 -14.70
N ASP A 63 17.84 -9.21 -15.47
CA ASP A 63 17.81 -9.34 -16.92
C ASP A 63 16.90 -10.47 -17.47
N THR A 64 16.31 -11.29 -16.60
CA THR A 64 15.32 -12.32 -16.97
C THR A 64 13.87 -11.92 -16.64
N GLY A 65 13.68 -10.73 -16.07
CA GLY A 65 12.39 -10.17 -15.70
C GLY A 65 12.34 -8.68 -16.01
N PHE A 66 11.80 -7.87 -15.11
CA PHE A 66 11.87 -6.42 -15.23
C PHE A 66 13.13 -5.88 -14.55
N THR A 67 13.78 -4.92 -15.17
CA THR A 67 14.88 -4.17 -14.55
C THR A 67 14.36 -2.85 -14.00
N ALA A 68 14.51 -2.65 -12.70
CA ALA A 68 14.11 -1.45 -12.00
C ALA A 68 15.16 -1.02 -10.96
N THR A 69 15.34 0.26 -10.77
CA THR A 69 16.20 0.78 -9.69
C THR A 69 15.43 0.82 -8.37
N ALA A 70 16.14 0.88 -7.25
CA ALA A 70 15.50 1.08 -5.93
C ALA A 70 14.68 2.38 -5.85
N ALA A 71 15.04 3.39 -6.64
CA ALA A 71 14.29 4.64 -6.73
C ALA A 71 12.97 4.48 -7.50
N ASP A 72 12.91 3.55 -8.46
CA ASP A 72 11.71 3.29 -9.26
C ASP A 72 10.65 2.52 -8.46
N VAL A 73 11.09 1.62 -7.58
CA VAL A 73 10.19 0.72 -6.80
C VAL A 73 10.03 1.14 -5.34
N GLY A 74 10.73 2.18 -4.89
CA GLY A 74 10.69 2.65 -3.51
C GLY A 74 9.38 3.36 -3.18
N ILE A 75 8.69 2.90 -2.13
CA ILE A 75 7.54 3.60 -1.55
C ILE A 75 8.07 4.65 -0.57
N ALA A 76 7.54 5.87 -0.64
CA ALA A 76 8.00 6.98 0.18
C ALA A 76 6.85 7.83 0.73
N ILE A 77 7.08 8.43 1.89
CA ILE A 77 6.18 9.42 2.48
C ILE A 77 6.49 10.80 1.87
N GLY A 78 5.52 11.36 1.17
CA GLY A 78 5.62 12.73 0.62
C GLY A 78 5.43 13.79 1.71
N LEU A 79 6.37 14.72 1.81
CA LEU A 79 6.32 15.83 2.75
C LEU A 79 6.54 17.17 2.04
N LYS A 80 5.93 18.25 2.56
CA LYS A 80 6.24 19.59 2.08
C LYS A 80 7.75 19.88 2.28
N LYS A 81 8.38 20.43 1.25
CA LYS A 81 9.81 20.78 1.31
C LYS A 81 10.12 21.65 2.54
N GLY A 82 11.13 21.26 3.31
CA GLY A 82 11.52 21.94 4.54
C GLY A 82 10.69 21.52 5.77
N ASN A 83 9.84 20.51 5.68
CA ASN A 83 9.11 19.99 6.83
C ASN A 83 10.09 19.41 7.87
N THR A 84 9.93 19.83 9.12
CA THR A 84 10.82 19.47 10.24
C THR A 84 10.59 18.04 10.75
N LEU A 85 9.48 17.40 10.39
CA LEU A 85 9.19 16.00 10.77
C LEU A 85 9.98 14.98 9.94
N ARG A 86 10.54 15.36 8.79
CA ARG A 86 11.21 14.43 7.89
C ARG A 86 12.25 13.55 8.60
N ASP A 87 13.16 14.17 9.33
CA ASP A 87 14.27 13.46 9.95
C ASP A 87 13.79 12.58 11.12
N GLN A 88 12.76 13.03 11.85
CA GLN A 88 12.11 12.25 12.92
C GLN A 88 11.39 11.04 12.35
N ILE A 89 10.63 11.21 11.26
CA ILE A 89 9.95 10.11 10.56
C ILE A 89 10.98 9.11 10.04
N ASN A 90 12.05 9.56 9.38
CA ASN A 90 13.09 8.67 8.89
C ASN A 90 13.79 7.90 10.02
N THR A 91 13.99 8.52 11.17
CA THR A 91 14.55 7.83 12.35
C THR A 91 13.63 6.69 12.82
N VAL A 92 12.32 6.94 12.89
CA VAL A 92 11.32 5.93 13.27
C VAL A 92 11.23 4.83 12.21
N LEU A 93 11.22 5.18 10.92
CA LEU A 93 11.17 4.19 9.84
C LEU A 93 12.41 3.28 9.80
N ALA A 94 13.57 3.79 10.23
CA ALA A 94 14.81 3.00 10.31
C ALA A 94 14.79 1.96 11.45
N GLU A 95 13.85 2.03 12.38
CA GLU A 95 13.67 1.02 13.44
C GLU A 95 12.99 -0.25 12.91
N ILE A 96 12.30 -0.16 11.77
CA ILE A 96 11.55 -1.29 11.17
C ILE A 96 12.51 -2.06 10.25
N THR A 97 12.76 -3.32 10.56
CA THR A 97 13.61 -4.18 9.72
C THR A 97 12.92 -4.59 8.43
N ASP A 98 13.69 -5.07 7.45
CA ASP A 98 13.14 -5.55 6.18
C ASP A 98 12.26 -6.80 6.40
N GLU A 99 12.61 -7.66 7.35
CA GLU A 99 11.81 -8.82 7.74
C GLU A 99 10.44 -8.40 8.30
N GLN A 100 10.42 -7.40 9.20
CA GLN A 100 9.18 -6.87 9.76
C GLN A 100 8.29 -6.22 8.69
N ARG A 101 8.91 -5.54 7.70
CA ARG A 101 8.17 -4.95 6.56
C ARG A 101 7.53 -6.04 5.69
N SER A 102 8.28 -7.09 5.41
CA SER A 102 7.79 -8.24 4.63
C SER A 102 6.67 -8.96 5.35
N GLU A 103 6.86 -9.25 6.64
CA GLU A 103 5.84 -9.90 7.47
C GLU A 103 4.58 -9.05 7.60
N LEU A 104 4.71 -7.72 7.81
CA LEU A 104 3.56 -6.82 7.80
C LEU A 104 2.81 -6.90 6.48
N MET A 105 3.49 -6.87 5.34
CA MET A 105 2.83 -6.97 4.03
C MET A 105 2.07 -8.28 3.88
N GLU A 106 2.65 -9.42 4.26
CA GLU A 106 1.98 -10.73 4.24
C GLU A 106 0.73 -10.75 5.14
N GLN A 107 0.81 -10.17 6.33
CA GLN A 107 -0.32 -10.03 7.25
C GLN A 107 -1.43 -9.16 6.68
N ILE A 108 -1.07 -8.03 6.07
CA ILE A 108 -2.02 -7.12 5.42
C ILE A 108 -2.71 -7.78 4.23
N VAL A 109 -1.98 -8.49 3.38
CA VAL A 109 -2.56 -9.26 2.26
C VAL A 109 -3.51 -10.36 2.78
N THR A 110 -3.14 -11.05 3.86
CA THR A 110 -4.01 -12.02 4.53
C THR A 110 -5.31 -11.38 4.99
N LEU A 111 -5.21 -10.19 5.62
CA LEU A 111 -6.39 -9.46 6.12
C LEU A 111 -7.28 -8.99 4.96
N ALA A 112 -6.70 -8.43 3.91
CA ALA A 112 -7.40 -7.97 2.70
C ALA A 112 -8.15 -9.11 2.00
N SER A 113 -7.59 -10.33 2.04
CA SER A 113 -8.22 -11.54 1.49
C SER A 113 -9.25 -12.20 2.42
N GLY A 114 -9.65 -11.53 3.52
CA GLY A 114 -10.62 -12.05 4.48
C GLY A 114 -10.07 -13.07 5.49
N GLY A 115 -8.75 -13.23 5.56
CA GLY A 115 -8.07 -14.05 6.56
C GLY A 115 -8.03 -13.35 7.94
N THR A 116 -7.52 -14.06 8.94
CA THR A 116 -7.43 -13.55 10.31
C THR A 116 -5.99 -13.25 10.67
N VAL A 117 -5.76 -12.03 11.15
CA VAL A 117 -4.51 -11.55 11.74
C VAL A 117 -4.82 -11.07 13.15
N THR A 118 -4.03 -11.48 14.13
CA THR A 118 -4.25 -11.13 15.55
C THR A 118 -3.36 -10.00 16.05
N GLU A 119 -2.21 -9.82 15.41
CA GLU A 119 -1.24 -8.77 15.74
C GLU A 119 -0.36 -8.49 14.52
N PHE A 120 0.04 -7.24 14.32
CA PHE A 120 0.96 -6.88 13.22
C PHE A 120 2.42 -6.93 13.65
N ALA A 121 3.30 -7.36 12.74
CA ALA A 121 4.75 -7.38 12.94
C ALA A 121 5.35 -5.98 13.18
N VAL A 122 4.69 -4.95 12.67
CA VAL A 122 5.01 -3.54 12.93
C VAL A 122 3.89 -2.96 13.78
N HIS A 123 4.09 -2.93 15.07
CA HIS A 123 3.14 -2.42 16.05
C HIS A 123 3.81 -1.51 17.06
N CYS A 124 3.08 -0.51 17.53
CA CYS A 124 3.43 0.34 18.65
C CYS A 124 2.15 0.80 19.34
N ASP A 125 2.05 0.57 20.64
CA ASP A 125 0.92 1.03 21.43
C ASP A 125 0.73 2.54 21.30
N ALA A 126 -0.53 2.96 21.26
CA ALA A 126 -0.86 4.36 21.28
C ALA A 126 -0.35 5.01 22.59
N PRO A 127 0.31 6.17 22.52
CA PRO A 127 0.77 6.85 23.71
C PRO A 127 -0.43 7.25 24.62
N ALA A 128 -0.24 7.20 25.92
CA ALA A 128 -1.28 7.56 26.89
C ALA A 128 -1.79 9.01 26.70
N THR A 129 -0.92 9.89 26.19
CA THR A 129 -1.25 11.27 25.83
C THR A 129 -0.53 11.65 24.55
N THR A 130 -1.22 12.35 23.65
CA THR A 130 -0.62 12.84 22.40
C THR A 130 -0.23 14.32 22.58
N THR A 131 0.87 14.72 21.93
CA THR A 131 1.38 16.10 21.95
C THR A 131 0.94 16.92 20.74
N GLY A 132 0.27 16.28 19.77
CA GLY A 132 -0.19 16.91 18.53
C GLY A 132 -0.84 15.88 17.62
N THR A 133 -1.03 16.27 16.36
CA THR A 133 -1.69 15.45 15.34
C THR A 133 -0.78 15.32 14.12
N LEU A 134 -0.66 14.10 13.61
CA LEU A 134 -0.09 13.78 12.31
C LEU A 134 -1.23 13.57 11.32
N LYS A 135 -1.39 14.50 10.38
CA LYS A 135 -2.40 14.38 9.31
C LYS A 135 -1.78 13.79 8.06
N ILE A 136 -2.38 12.71 7.57
CA ILE A 136 -1.91 12.00 6.38
C ILE A 136 -3.06 11.87 5.38
N GLY A 137 -2.81 12.25 4.12
CA GLY A 137 -3.72 12.02 3.01
C GLY A 137 -3.36 10.73 2.29
N MET A 138 -4.36 9.88 2.03
CA MET A 138 -4.27 8.67 1.24
C MET A 138 -5.47 8.59 0.30
N GLU A 139 -5.36 7.87 -0.82
CA GLU A 139 -6.49 7.67 -1.72
C GLU A 139 -7.51 6.66 -1.19
N CYS A 140 -7.07 5.74 -0.33
CA CYS A 140 -7.86 4.65 0.27
C CYS A 140 -8.61 3.78 -0.76
N ALA A 141 -8.01 3.57 -1.93
CA ALA A 141 -8.54 2.78 -3.05
C ALA A 141 -7.45 1.91 -3.71
N TYR A 142 -6.32 1.68 -3.05
CA TYR A 142 -5.16 0.94 -3.56
C TYR A 142 -4.73 -0.19 -2.62
N GLU A 143 -5.49 -1.28 -2.64
CA GLU A 143 -5.22 -2.49 -1.86
C GLU A 143 -3.97 -3.24 -2.40
N PRO A 144 -3.10 -3.81 -1.54
CA PRO A 144 -3.15 -3.88 -0.09
C PRO A 144 -2.49 -2.70 0.64
N TYR A 145 -2.05 -1.67 -0.07
CA TYR A 145 -1.34 -0.53 0.52
C TYR A 145 -2.25 0.35 1.36
N ASN A 146 -3.38 0.78 0.80
CA ASN A 146 -4.39 1.54 1.53
C ASN A 146 -5.77 1.36 0.89
N TRP A 147 -6.78 1.01 1.70
CA TRP A 147 -8.17 0.84 1.24
C TRP A 147 -9.17 1.39 2.25
N THR A 148 -10.42 1.56 1.82
CA THR A 148 -11.54 1.95 2.69
C THR A 148 -12.17 0.70 3.31
N ASP A 149 -12.11 0.62 4.65
CA ASP A 149 -12.86 -0.34 5.47
C ASP A 149 -14.16 0.33 5.91
N THR A 150 -15.30 -0.23 5.49
CA THR A 150 -16.62 0.34 5.76
C THR A 150 -17.16 -0.02 7.13
N GLU A 151 -16.62 -1.08 7.78
CA GLU A 151 -17.10 -1.59 9.05
C GLU A 151 -16.25 -1.11 10.25
N GLY A 152 -14.95 -0.88 10.00
CA GLY A 152 -14.00 -0.46 11.02
C GLY A 152 -13.73 -1.52 12.10
N THR A 153 -14.04 -2.78 11.81
CA THR A 153 -13.86 -3.90 12.74
C THR A 153 -12.59 -4.69 12.48
N SER A 154 -11.96 -4.46 11.33
CA SER A 154 -10.70 -5.10 10.95
C SER A 154 -9.56 -4.61 11.84
N LEU A 155 -8.60 -5.50 12.13
CA LEU A 155 -7.40 -5.14 12.89
C LEU A 155 -6.71 -3.94 12.24
N GLY A 156 -6.39 -2.92 13.03
CA GLY A 156 -5.64 -1.75 12.59
C GLY A 156 -6.43 -0.72 11.78
N ALA A 157 -7.75 -0.85 11.64
CA ALA A 157 -8.59 0.14 10.97
C ALA A 157 -8.54 1.50 11.70
N VAL A 158 -8.31 2.57 10.97
CA VAL A 158 -8.20 3.95 11.48
C VAL A 158 -9.33 4.80 10.90
N SER A 159 -10.08 5.49 11.76
CA SER A 159 -11.18 6.37 11.33
C SER A 159 -10.70 7.47 10.37
N ILE A 160 -11.39 7.63 9.25
CA ILE A 160 -11.11 8.72 8.30
C ILE A 160 -11.76 10.00 8.80
N SER A 161 -10.98 11.09 8.87
CA SER A 161 -11.44 12.41 9.36
C SER A 161 -11.87 13.38 8.26
N SER A 162 -11.74 12.99 6.98
CA SER A 162 -12.12 13.84 5.83
C SER A 162 -13.61 14.14 5.80
N GLU A 163 -13.97 15.34 5.33
CA GLU A 163 -15.37 15.75 5.14
C GLU A 163 -16.09 14.77 4.21
N GLY A 164 -17.28 14.35 4.60
CA GLY A 164 -18.11 13.39 3.83
C GLY A 164 -17.71 11.92 4.01
N GLN A 165 -16.66 11.61 4.76
CA GLN A 165 -16.17 10.25 5.00
C GLN A 165 -16.50 9.72 6.41
N SER A 166 -17.46 10.35 7.11
CA SER A 166 -17.86 9.95 8.46
C SER A 166 -18.35 8.50 8.51
N GLY A 167 -17.78 7.73 9.42
CA GLY A 167 -18.10 6.30 9.60
C GLY A 167 -17.33 5.38 8.66
N LEU A 168 -16.39 5.90 7.88
CA LEU A 168 -15.44 5.12 7.10
C LEU A 168 -14.09 5.05 7.79
N TYR A 169 -13.33 4.01 7.48
CA TYR A 169 -12.02 3.74 8.06
C TYR A 169 -11.02 3.47 6.94
N ALA A 170 -9.77 3.82 7.19
CA ALA A 170 -8.65 3.43 6.33
C ALA A 170 -7.95 2.21 6.94
N ASN A 171 -7.55 1.27 6.11
CA ASN A 171 -6.69 0.16 6.50
C ASN A 171 -5.66 -0.12 5.39
N GLY A 172 -4.66 -0.94 5.68
CA GLY A 172 -3.62 -1.30 4.73
C GLY A 172 -2.21 -1.05 5.24
N TYR A 173 -1.24 -1.46 4.44
CA TYR A 173 0.18 -1.37 4.78
C TYR A 173 0.59 0.07 5.13
N ASP A 174 0.23 1.04 4.29
CA ASP A 174 0.58 2.45 4.50
C ASP A 174 -0.06 3.01 5.79
N VAL A 175 -1.29 2.56 6.09
CA VAL A 175 -2.01 2.97 7.30
C VAL A 175 -1.32 2.45 8.57
N GLN A 176 -0.85 1.19 8.55
CA GLN A 176 -0.13 0.62 9.70
C GLN A 176 1.23 1.30 9.89
N ILE A 177 1.97 1.59 8.83
CA ILE A 177 3.22 2.37 8.90
C ILE A 177 2.94 3.78 9.43
N ALA A 178 1.88 4.44 8.96
CA ALA A 178 1.48 5.77 9.44
C ALA A 178 1.13 5.75 10.93
N GLN A 179 0.39 4.75 11.38
CA GLN A 179 0.02 4.59 12.78
C GLN A 179 1.25 4.32 13.66
N TYR A 180 2.16 3.44 13.22
CA TYR A 180 3.41 3.20 13.92
C TYR A 180 4.21 4.49 14.08
N VAL A 181 4.40 5.25 12.99
CA VAL A 181 5.12 6.53 13.02
C VAL A 181 4.46 7.54 13.96
N ALA A 182 3.12 7.69 13.88
CA ALA A 182 2.40 8.62 14.76
C ALA A 182 2.58 8.24 16.24
N ASN A 183 2.38 6.97 16.59
CA ASN A 183 2.51 6.48 17.96
C ASN A 183 3.94 6.66 18.49
N ARG A 184 4.97 6.33 17.70
CA ARG A 184 6.38 6.52 18.06
C ARG A 184 6.76 7.99 18.28
N LEU A 185 6.12 8.89 17.55
CA LEU A 185 6.33 10.34 17.71
C LEU A 185 5.42 10.98 18.79
N GLY A 186 4.56 10.22 19.44
CA GLY A 186 3.62 10.74 20.44
C GLY A 186 2.53 11.61 19.83
N LEU A 187 2.13 11.34 18.58
CA LEU A 187 1.12 12.10 17.85
C LEU A 187 -0.15 11.26 17.65
N LYS A 188 -1.30 11.95 17.56
CA LYS A 188 -2.54 11.34 17.09
C LYS A 188 -2.52 11.24 15.57
N LEU A 189 -2.83 10.08 14.99
CA LEU A 189 -3.04 9.95 13.54
C LEU A 189 -4.43 10.46 13.14
N GLU A 190 -4.49 11.25 12.07
CA GLU A 190 -5.70 11.71 11.38
C GLU A 190 -5.51 11.62 9.87
#